data_2b4ea553621ab8137c9403d4c1df2bf2
#
_entry.id   2b4ea553621ab8137c9403d4c1df2bf2
#
_cell.length_a   1.000
_cell.length_b   1.000
_cell.length_c   1.000
_cell.angle_alpha   90.00
_cell.angle_beta   90.00
_cell.angle_gamma   90.00
#
_symmetry.space_group_name_H-M   'P 1'
#
loop_
_entity.id
_entity.type
_entity.pdbx_description
1 polymer ?
#
loop_
_entity_poly.entity_id
_entity_poly.type
_entity_poly.pdbx_seq_one_letter_code
_entity_poly.pdbx_strand_id
1 'polypeptide(L)'
;VLTHAQIWSALDRLAARSGLSASALAKRAGLDPTTFNRSKRITPDGRPRWPSTESVAKALTATGTTLDSFVGLITDNHGVATQAVPLIGLAEAGAAGFFDDGGFPVGRGWDEIAFPAVSDEHAYALEISGDSMMPAYRDGDVIIVSPGAPIRRGDRVVVKTKKDEVMVKELKRRTSKSIELQSINAEQPDRTLAVSDVMWIARVVWASQ
;
A
#
# COMPACT_ATOMS: atom_id res chain seq x y z
N VAL A 1 21.88 -2.39 -7.77
CA VAL A 1 22.72 -3.55 -8.14
C VAL A 1 22.50 -4.66 -7.14
N LEU A 2 22.24 -5.90 -7.59
CA LEU A 2 22.09 -7.06 -6.73
C LEU A 2 23.42 -7.42 -6.04
N THR A 3 23.40 -7.56 -4.73
CA THR A 3 24.58 -7.92 -3.94
C THR A 3 24.52 -9.37 -3.47
N HIS A 4 25.71 -9.95 -3.19
CA HIS A 4 25.85 -11.29 -2.62
C HIS A 4 25.08 -11.46 -1.30
N ALA A 5 25.15 -10.45 -0.42
CA ALA A 5 24.44 -10.50 0.86
C ALA A 5 22.92 -10.51 0.69
N GLN A 6 22.39 -9.73 -0.26
CA GLN A 6 20.97 -9.65 -0.52
C GLN A 6 20.38 -10.99 -1.00
N ILE A 7 21.05 -11.68 -1.93
CA ILE A 7 20.49 -12.94 -2.45
C ILE A 7 20.53 -14.06 -1.40
N TRP A 8 21.55 -14.10 -0.55
CA TRP A 8 21.62 -15.07 0.54
C TRP A 8 20.60 -14.75 1.65
N SER A 9 20.39 -13.46 1.94
CA SER A 9 19.35 -13.02 2.86
C SER A 9 17.95 -13.39 2.35
N ALA A 10 17.71 -13.23 1.06
CA ALA A 10 16.43 -13.64 0.43
C ALA A 10 16.16 -15.15 0.56
N LEU A 11 17.19 -15.99 0.37
CA LEU A 11 17.08 -17.45 0.59
C LEU A 11 16.82 -17.81 2.06
N ASP A 12 17.43 -17.10 3.01
CA ASP A 12 17.16 -17.29 4.43
C ASP A 12 15.71 -16.91 4.77
N ARG A 13 15.21 -15.80 4.23
CA ARG A 13 13.82 -15.36 4.40
C ARG A 13 12.84 -16.33 3.76
N LEU A 14 13.15 -16.84 2.57
CA LEU A 14 12.35 -17.86 1.89
C LEU A 14 12.19 -19.11 2.77
N ALA A 15 13.30 -19.58 3.34
CA ALA A 15 13.28 -20.71 4.26
C ALA A 15 12.40 -20.40 5.48
N ALA A 16 12.60 -19.26 6.15
CA ALA A 16 11.85 -18.85 7.32
C ALA A 16 10.34 -18.74 7.05
N ARG A 17 9.94 -18.09 5.93
CA ARG A 17 8.53 -18.00 5.51
C ARG A 17 7.86 -19.34 5.26
N SER A 18 8.66 -20.33 4.83
CA SER A 18 8.19 -21.69 4.61
C SER A 18 8.27 -22.58 5.87
N GLY A 19 8.63 -22.02 7.03
CA GLY A 19 8.83 -22.77 8.27
C GLY A 19 10.01 -23.74 8.22
N LEU A 20 11.00 -23.48 7.37
CA LEU A 20 12.13 -24.36 7.12
C LEU A 20 13.45 -23.73 7.61
N SER A 21 14.39 -24.58 8.02
CA SER A 21 15.80 -24.19 8.13
C SER A 21 16.46 -24.19 6.74
N ALA A 22 17.63 -23.54 6.59
CA ALA A 22 18.40 -23.55 5.36
C ALA A 22 18.68 -24.98 4.84
N SER A 23 19.03 -25.88 5.75
CA SER A 23 19.29 -27.30 5.41
C SER A 23 18.01 -28.03 5.03
N ALA A 24 16.88 -27.73 5.67
CA ALA A 24 15.58 -28.33 5.34
C ALA A 24 15.09 -27.83 3.98
N LEU A 25 15.28 -26.54 3.66
CA LEU A 25 14.99 -25.98 2.33
C LEU A 25 15.82 -26.68 1.24
N ALA A 26 17.13 -26.87 1.47
CA ALA A 26 17.99 -27.57 0.52
C ALA A 26 17.51 -29.01 0.26
N LYS A 27 17.21 -29.78 1.32
CA LYS A 27 16.65 -31.14 1.21
C LYS A 27 15.34 -31.14 0.43
N ARG A 28 14.40 -30.25 0.74
CA ARG A 28 13.10 -30.16 0.08
C ARG A 28 13.25 -29.79 -1.41
N ALA A 29 14.27 -29.01 -1.74
CA ALA A 29 14.62 -28.64 -3.12
C ALA A 29 15.40 -29.74 -3.87
N GLY A 30 15.64 -30.91 -3.27
CA GLY A 30 16.40 -31.99 -3.88
C GLY A 30 17.89 -31.67 -4.03
N LEU A 31 18.44 -30.83 -3.14
CA LEU A 31 19.82 -30.40 -3.10
C LEU A 31 20.56 -31.01 -1.90
N ASP A 32 21.90 -30.97 -1.94
CA ASP A 32 22.70 -31.30 -0.75
C ASP A 32 22.28 -30.42 0.44
N PRO A 33 22.06 -31.00 1.64
CA PRO A 33 21.57 -30.27 2.82
C PRO A 33 22.41 -29.08 3.20
N THR A 34 23.69 -29.05 2.83
CA THR A 34 24.62 -27.97 3.16
C THR A 34 24.63 -26.83 2.14
N THR A 35 23.91 -26.98 1.01
CA THR A 35 23.94 -26.03 -0.12
C THR A 35 23.67 -24.59 0.30
N PHE A 36 22.72 -24.36 1.21
CA PHE A 36 22.33 -23.02 1.65
C PHE A 36 22.93 -22.61 3.00
N ASN A 37 23.80 -23.43 3.59
CA ASN A 37 24.43 -23.13 4.87
C ASN A 37 25.37 -21.92 4.77
N ARG A 38 25.48 -21.16 5.85
CA ARG A 38 26.36 -19.97 5.93
C ARG A 38 27.82 -20.30 5.61
N SER A 39 28.32 -21.47 6.04
CA SER A 39 29.66 -21.93 5.77
C SER A 39 29.98 -22.16 4.27
N LYS A 40 28.97 -22.27 3.43
CA LYS A 40 29.11 -22.46 1.98
C LYS A 40 28.99 -21.16 1.17
N ARG A 41 28.77 -20.01 1.82
CA ARG A 41 28.58 -18.71 1.15
C ARG A 41 29.87 -17.99 0.82
N ILE A 42 30.95 -18.47 1.41
CA ILE A 42 32.30 -17.97 1.18
C ILE A 42 33.17 -19.19 0.82
N THR A 43 34.01 -19.06 -0.17
CA THR A 43 34.97 -20.08 -0.54
C THR A 43 36.14 -20.12 0.47
N PRO A 44 36.94 -21.22 0.53
CA PRO A 44 38.09 -21.29 1.46
C PRO A 44 39.13 -20.19 1.28
N ASP A 45 39.21 -19.61 0.08
CA ASP A 45 40.08 -18.46 -0.26
C ASP A 45 39.43 -17.10 0.00
N GLY A 46 38.29 -17.07 0.71
CA GLY A 46 37.63 -15.84 1.16
C GLY A 46 36.75 -15.14 0.11
N ARG A 47 36.53 -15.73 -1.06
CA ARG A 47 35.74 -15.11 -2.10
C ARG A 47 34.23 -15.35 -1.89
N PRO A 48 33.34 -14.39 -2.21
CA PRO A 48 31.90 -14.58 -2.19
C PRO A 48 31.46 -15.71 -3.13
N ARG A 49 30.79 -16.72 -2.60
CA ARG A 49 30.19 -17.80 -3.39
C ARG A 49 28.71 -17.52 -3.57
N TRP A 50 28.31 -17.29 -4.80
CA TRP A 50 26.92 -17.07 -5.17
C TRP A 50 26.15 -18.38 -5.24
N PRO A 51 24.85 -18.42 -4.89
CA PRO A 51 24.02 -19.57 -5.19
C PRO A 51 23.89 -19.71 -6.72
N SER A 52 23.87 -20.94 -7.22
CA SER A 52 23.60 -21.15 -8.64
C SER A 52 22.12 -20.82 -8.95
N THR A 53 21.84 -20.36 -10.18
CA THR A 53 20.47 -20.14 -10.64
C THR A 53 19.63 -21.42 -10.55
N GLU A 54 20.23 -22.59 -10.78
CA GLU A 54 19.58 -23.87 -10.60
C GLU A 54 19.15 -24.10 -9.14
N SER A 55 20.04 -23.81 -8.19
CA SER A 55 19.72 -23.97 -6.75
C SER A 55 18.59 -23.03 -6.32
N VAL A 56 18.58 -21.79 -6.83
CA VAL A 56 17.49 -20.83 -6.59
C VAL A 56 16.18 -21.35 -7.19
N ALA A 57 16.18 -21.76 -8.47
CA ALA A 57 15.00 -22.26 -9.14
C ALA A 57 14.39 -23.48 -8.42
N LYS A 58 15.22 -24.44 -8.00
CA LYS A 58 14.77 -25.61 -7.21
C LYS A 58 14.17 -25.20 -5.87
N ALA A 59 14.74 -24.21 -5.17
CA ALA A 59 14.20 -23.71 -3.91
C ALA A 59 12.83 -23.04 -4.11
N LEU A 60 12.66 -22.23 -5.16
CA LEU A 60 11.40 -21.61 -5.52
C LEU A 60 10.32 -22.65 -5.84
N THR A 61 10.63 -23.63 -6.67
CA THR A 61 9.73 -24.73 -7.00
C THR A 61 9.30 -25.49 -5.74
N ALA A 62 10.26 -25.84 -4.88
CA ALA A 62 10.01 -26.60 -3.66
C ALA A 62 9.12 -25.87 -2.64
N THR A 63 9.09 -24.53 -2.67
CA THR A 63 8.29 -23.69 -1.77
C THR A 63 7.04 -23.12 -2.43
N GLY A 64 6.81 -23.36 -3.72
CA GLY A 64 5.70 -22.77 -4.48
C GLY A 64 5.81 -21.24 -4.61
N THR A 65 7.02 -20.68 -4.49
CA THR A 65 7.25 -19.24 -4.53
C THR A 65 7.54 -18.80 -5.96
N THR A 66 6.89 -17.73 -6.42
CA THR A 66 7.17 -17.12 -7.73
C THR A 66 8.48 -16.34 -7.72
N LEU A 67 9.07 -16.12 -8.90
CA LEU A 67 10.28 -15.31 -9.03
C LEU A 67 10.06 -13.87 -8.51
N ASP A 68 8.91 -13.26 -8.82
CA ASP A 68 8.57 -11.90 -8.38
C ASP A 68 8.52 -11.81 -6.85
N SER A 69 7.90 -12.80 -6.20
CA SER A 69 7.89 -12.88 -4.73
C SER A 69 9.29 -13.02 -4.14
N PHE A 70 10.17 -13.77 -4.82
CA PHE A 70 11.57 -13.91 -4.39
C PHE A 70 12.38 -12.62 -4.60
N VAL A 71 12.17 -11.92 -5.72
CA VAL A 71 12.77 -10.59 -5.95
C VAL A 71 12.36 -9.63 -4.85
N GLY A 72 11.12 -9.65 -4.41
CA GLY A 72 10.66 -8.89 -3.24
C GLY A 72 11.46 -9.21 -1.96
N LEU A 73 11.89 -10.45 -1.77
CA LEU A 73 12.74 -10.82 -0.64
C LEU A 73 14.18 -10.31 -0.79
N ILE A 74 14.68 -10.10 -2.01
CA ILE A 74 16.04 -9.60 -2.27
C ILE A 74 16.17 -8.12 -1.90
N THR A 75 15.16 -7.32 -2.24
CA THR A 75 15.22 -5.86 -2.15
C THR A 75 15.01 -5.31 -0.75
N ASP A 76 14.77 -6.16 0.27
CA ASP A 76 14.21 -5.74 1.56
C ASP A 76 12.86 -4.99 1.42
N ASN A 77 12.43 -4.79 0.21
CA ASN A 77 11.05 -4.58 -0.06
C ASN A 77 10.37 -5.86 0.43
N HIS A 78 9.71 -5.83 1.56
CA HIS A 78 8.56 -6.69 1.78
C HIS A 78 7.83 -6.60 0.45
N GLY A 79 7.91 -7.67 -0.38
CA GLY A 79 7.35 -7.67 -1.71
C GLY A 79 6.03 -6.96 -1.58
N VAL A 80 5.85 -5.85 -2.30
CA VAL A 80 4.82 -4.84 -1.98
C VAL A 80 3.61 -5.66 -1.64
N ALA A 81 3.36 -5.86 -0.34
CA ALA A 81 2.24 -6.68 0.08
C ALA A 81 1.07 -5.90 -0.47
N THR A 82 0.53 -6.38 -1.59
CA THR A 82 -0.65 -5.76 -2.15
C THR A 82 -1.73 -6.02 -1.11
N GLN A 83 -2.20 -4.96 -0.51
CA GLN A 83 -3.36 -4.97 0.34
C GLN A 83 -4.56 -4.83 -0.57
N ALA A 84 -5.53 -5.72 -0.44
CA ALA A 84 -6.84 -5.48 -1.01
C ALA A 84 -7.46 -4.29 -0.24
N VAL A 85 -7.72 -3.20 -0.95
CA VAL A 85 -8.41 -2.03 -0.38
C VAL A 85 -9.79 -1.94 -0.99
N PRO A 86 -10.86 -1.69 -0.19
CA PRO A 86 -12.20 -1.55 -0.71
C PRO A 86 -12.27 -0.34 -1.65
N LEU A 87 -12.90 -0.50 -2.81
CA LEU A 87 -13.16 0.54 -3.80
C LEU A 87 -14.58 1.06 -3.62
N ILE A 88 -14.74 2.36 -3.46
CA ILE A 88 -16.00 3.04 -3.23
C ILE A 88 -16.15 4.16 -4.25
N GLY A 89 -17.31 4.29 -4.89
CA GLY A 89 -17.59 5.44 -5.74
C GLY A 89 -17.69 6.74 -4.93
N LEU A 90 -17.13 7.84 -5.40
CA LEU A 90 -17.18 9.13 -4.68
C LEU A 90 -18.63 9.61 -4.47
N ALA A 91 -19.50 9.38 -5.43
CA ALA A 91 -20.92 9.71 -5.31
C ALA A 91 -21.62 8.88 -4.22
N GLU A 92 -21.22 7.61 -4.06
CA GLU A 92 -21.75 6.70 -3.05
C GLU A 92 -21.21 7.04 -1.65
N ALA A 93 -19.98 7.55 -1.56
CA ALA A 93 -19.36 7.95 -0.31
C ALA A 93 -20.15 9.04 0.44
N GLY A 94 -20.97 9.83 -0.27
CA GLY A 94 -21.92 10.79 0.31
C GLY A 94 -23.12 10.12 0.99
N ALA A 95 -23.53 8.92 0.56
CA ALA A 95 -24.69 8.25 1.12
C ALA A 95 -24.46 7.80 2.57
N ALA A 96 -25.54 7.78 3.35
CA ALA A 96 -25.49 7.34 4.73
C ALA A 96 -25.16 5.84 4.84
N GLY A 97 -24.31 5.46 5.80
CA GLY A 97 -24.03 4.07 6.15
C GLY A 97 -22.82 3.44 5.46
N PHE A 98 -22.09 4.16 4.59
CA PHE A 98 -20.87 3.68 3.97
C PHE A 98 -19.61 3.93 4.80
N PHE A 99 -19.67 4.89 5.72
CA PHE A 99 -18.57 5.25 6.63
C PHE A 99 -19.08 5.45 8.05
N ASP A 100 -18.26 5.09 9.01
CA ASP A 100 -18.50 5.44 10.40
C ASP A 100 -18.10 6.90 10.71
N ASP A 101 -18.26 7.32 11.97
CA ASP A 101 -17.92 8.69 12.41
C ASP A 101 -16.42 9.01 12.34
N GLY A 102 -15.57 8.00 12.20
CA GLY A 102 -14.12 8.12 12.04
C GLY A 102 -13.67 8.17 10.58
N GLY A 103 -14.58 7.98 9.62
CA GLY A 103 -14.27 7.92 8.20
C GLY A 103 -13.73 6.56 7.75
N PHE A 104 -14.00 5.50 8.52
CA PHE A 104 -13.66 4.14 8.14
C PHE A 104 -14.81 3.52 7.34
N PRO A 105 -14.52 2.80 6.22
CA PRO A 105 -15.55 2.12 5.47
C PRO A 105 -16.24 1.06 6.32
N VAL A 106 -17.58 1.07 6.35
CA VAL A 106 -18.39 0.07 7.02
C VAL A 106 -19.27 -0.64 6.00
N GLY A 107 -19.35 -1.97 6.09
CA GLY A 107 -20.15 -2.78 5.19
C GLY A 107 -19.36 -3.95 4.60
N ARG A 108 -20.01 -4.69 3.69
CA ARG A 108 -19.42 -5.83 2.97
C ARG A 108 -19.88 -5.77 1.51
N GLY A 109 -19.07 -6.36 0.61
CA GLY A 109 -19.43 -6.47 -0.80
C GLY A 109 -18.92 -5.33 -1.67
N TRP A 110 -17.91 -4.61 -1.21
CA TRP A 110 -17.14 -3.68 -2.02
C TRP A 110 -16.34 -4.41 -3.09
N ASP A 111 -16.20 -3.80 -4.25
CA ASP A 111 -15.11 -4.16 -5.15
C ASP A 111 -13.78 -3.89 -4.45
N GLU A 112 -12.76 -4.66 -4.78
CA GLU A 112 -11.44 -4.53 -4.15
C GLU A 112 -10.39 -4.28 -5.23
N ILE A 113 -9.49 -3.36 -4.96
CA ILE A 113 -8.30 -3.18 -5.78
C ILE A 113 -7.05 -3.60 -5.01
N ALA A 114 -6.13 -4.26 -5.72
CA ALA A 114 -4.83 -4.60 -5.17
C ALA A 114 -3.94 -3.35 -5.19
N PHE A 115 -3.59 -2.84 -4.02
CA PHE A 115 -2.73 -1.67 -3.87
C PHE A 115 -1.49 -2.01 -3.05
N PRO A 116 -0.31 -1.42 -3.34
CA PRO A 116 0.86 -1.55 -2.48
C PRO A 116 0.50 -1.22 -1.03
N ALA A 117 0.91 -2.09 -0.09
CA ALA A 117 0.51 -1.95 1.30
C ALA A 117 0.78 -0.54 1.82
N VAL A 118 -0.26 0.15 2.22
CA VAL A 118 -0.19 1.37 3.00
C VAL A 118 -0.05 1.00 4.47
N SER A 119 0.58 1.87 5.26
CA SER A 119 0.75 1.63 6.70
C SER A 119 -0.57 1.64 7.50
N ASP A 120 -1.66 2.09 6.89
CA ASP A 120 -2.99 2.16 7.47
C ASP A 120 -3.84 0.98 6.97
N GLU A 121 -4.18 0.06 7.85
CA GLU A 121 -5.01 -1.10 7.53
C GLU A 121 -6.46 -0.74 7.17
N HIS A 122 -6.88 0.49 7.48
CA HIS A 122 -8.20 1.03 7.17
C HIS A 122 -8.21 1.92 5.92
N ALA A 123 -7.10 1.93 5.15
CA ALA A 123 -7.08 2.64 3.89
C ALA A 123 -8.12 2.09 2.91
N TYR A 124 -8.70 2.97 2.13
CA TYR A 124 -9.68 2.63 1.10
C TYR A 124 -9.45 3.42 -0.18
N ALA A 125 -10.00 2.94 -1.28
CA ALA A 125 -9.97 3.60 -2.57
C ALA A 125 -11.29 4.32 -2.82
N LEU A 126 -11.22 5.54 -3.38
CA LEU A 126 -12.37 6.25 -3.93
C LEU A 126 -12.18 6.42 -5.42
N GLU A 127 -13.20 6.08 -6.21
CA GLU A 127 -13.28 6.40 -7.62
C GLU A 127 -13.90 7.79 -7.81
N ILE A 128 -13.17 8.66 -8.51
CA ILE A 128 -13.62 10.03 -8.78
C ILE A 128 -14.73 9.98 -9.83
N SER A 129 -15.80 10.73 -9.59
CA SER A 129 -16.91 10.88 -10.54
C SER A 129 -17.06 12.35 -10.95
N GLY A 130 -17.17 12.58 -12.25
CA GLY A 130 -17.36 13.90 -12.84
C GLY A 130 -16.07 14.73 -12.98
N ASP A 131 -16.24 16.00 -13.31
CA ASP A 131 -15.16 16.93 -13.70
C ASP A 131 -14.79 17.96 -12.63
N SER A 132 -15.46 17.94 -11.49
CA SER A 132 -15.24 18.93 -10.40
C SER A 132 -13.82 18.94 -9.82
N MET A 133 -13.03 17.91 -10.11
CA MET A 133 -11.65 17.74 -9.63
C MET A 133 -10.61 18.00 -10.71
N MET A 134 -11.04 18.39 -11.92
CA MET A 134 -10.13 18.75 -13.01
C MET A 134 -9.27 19.97 -12.65
N PRO A 135 -8.04 20.11 -13.17
CA PRO A 135 -7.35 19.13 -14.02
C PRO A 135 -6.59 18.03 -13.25
N ALA A 136 -6.63 18.07 -11.92
CA ALA A 136 -5.81 17.19 -11.08
C ALA A 136 -6.31 15.75 -11.02
N TYR A 137 -7.61 15.54 -11.13
CA TYR A 137 -8.24 14.22 -11.22
C TYR A 137 -9.33 14.25 -12.28
N ARG A 138 -9.46 13.15 -13.00
CA ARG A 138 -10.46 12.93 -14.05
C ARG A 138 -11.52 11.95 -13.55
N ASP A 139 -12.63 11.92 -14.26
CA ASP A 139 -13.64 10.89 -14.09
C ASP A 139 -13.02 9.49 -14.28
N GLY A 140 -13.28 8.58 -13.34
CA GLY A 140 -12.70 7.24 -13.30
C GLY A 140 -11.31 7.15 -12.65
N ASP A 141 -10.65 8.27 -12.29
CA ASP A 141 -9.40 8.21 -11.52
C ASP A 141 -9.67 7.64 -10.12
N VAL A 142 -8.70 6.88 -9.61
CA VAL A 142 -8.78 6.28 -8.27
C VAL A 142 -7.82 6.99 -7.33
N ILE A 143 -8.29 7.39 -6.17
CA ILE A 143 -7.47 7.91 -5.08
C ILE A 143 -7.47 6.94 -3.90
N ILE A 144 -6.32 6.80 -3.23
CA ILE A 144 -6.22 6.04 -1.98
C ILE A 144 -6.26 7.00 -0.81
N VAL A 145 -7.16 6.73 0.12
CA VAL A 145 -7.44 7.54 1.29
C VAL A 145 -7.04 6.78 2.55
N SER A 146 -6.35 7.45 3.46
CA SER A 146 -5.94 6.92 4.75
C SER A 146 -6.52 7.76 5.88
N PRO A 147 -7.51 7.25 6.62
CA PRO A 147 -8.08 7.94 7.77
C PRO A 147 -7.09 8.15 8.92
N GLY A 148 -6.16 7.19 9.13
CA GLY A 148 -5.15 7.23 10.17
C GLY A 148 -3.93 8.10 9.85
N ALA A 149 -3.77 8.55 8.60
CA ALA A 149 -2.61 9.35 8.23
C ALA A 149 -2.66 10.77 8.81
N PRO A 150 -1.54 11.30 9.32
CA PRO A 150 -1.50 12.68 9.80
C PRO A 150 -1.72 13.66 8.64
N ILE A 151 -2.61 14.62 8.87
CA ILE A 151 -2.99 15.63 7.88
C ILE A 151 -2.20 16.92 8.13
N ARG A 152 -1.61 17.47 7.06
CA ARG A 152 -0.81 18.71 7.08
C ARG A 152 -1.40 19.73 6.09
N ARG A 153 -1.04 20.99 6.27
CA ARG A 153 -1.32 22.04 5.29
C ARG A 153 -0.73 21.66 3.92
N GLY A 154 -1.52 21.83 2.86
CA GLY A 154 -1.16 21.48 1.49
C GLY A 154 -1.48 20.01 1.14
N ASP A 155 -1.89 19.18 2.10
CA ASP A 155 -2.34 17.82 1.79
C ASP A 155 -3.70 17.86 1.08
N ARG A 156 -3.88 16.95 0.14
CA ARG A 156 -5.20 16.65 -0.42
C ARG A 156 -5.97 15.79 0.56
N VAL A 157 -7.20 16.15 0.80
CA VAL A 157 -8.04 15.53 1.82
C VAL A 157 -9.42 15.24 1.27
N VAL A 158 -10.00 14.15 1.74
CA VAL A 158 -11.43 13.87 1.61
C VAL A 158 -12.11 14.38 2.87
N VAL A 159 -13.18 15.12 2.71
CA VAL A 159 -13.96 15.69 3.81
C VAL A 159 -15.41 15.28 3.67
N LYS A 160 -15.98 14.70 4.73
CA LYS A 160 -17.42 14.47 4.84
C LYS A 160 -18.03 15.44 5.83
N THR A 161 -19.09 16.09 5.43
CA THR A 161 -19.88 16.98 6.30
C THR A 161 -21.02 16.24 6.97
N LYS A 162 -21.58 16.83 8.03
CA LYS A 162 -22.81 16.33 8.69
C LYS A 162 -24.06 16.40 7.82
N LYS A 163 -23.97 17.04 6.64
CA LYS A 163 -25.02 17.10 5.63
C LYS A 163 -24.82 16.03 4.54
N ASP A 164 -23.98 15.01 4.81
CA ASP A 164 -23.65 13.92 3.89
C ASP A 164 -22.97 14.37 2.57
N GLU A 165 -22.42 15.60 2.52
CA GLU A 165 -21.65 16.08 1.41
C GLU A 165 -20.21 15.55 1.53
N VAL A 166 -19.71 14.83 0.51
CA VAL A 166 -18.34 14.38 0.41
C VAL A 166 -17.61 15.19 -0.65
N MET A 167 -16.41 15.66 -0.34
CA MET A 167 -15.61 16.46 -1.26
C MET A 167 -14.12 16.14 -1.12
N VAL A 168 -13.38 16.25 -2.23
CA VAL A 168 -11.92 16.21 -2.24
C VAL A 168 -11.40 17.62 -2.47
N LYS A 169 -10.54 18.09 -1.58
CA LYS A 169 -10.00 19.46 -1.58
C LYS A 169 -8.56 19.45 -1.08
N GLU A 170 -7.86 20.57 -1.25
CA GLU A 170 -6.57 20.79 -0.60
C GLU A 170 -6.76 21.52 0.73
N LEU A 171 -6.12 21.04 1.80
CA LEU A 171 -6.18 21.70 3.09
C LEU A 171 -5.30 22.95 3.12
N LYS A 172 -5.89 24.13 3.09
CA LYS A 172 -5.20 25.41 3.17
C LYS A 172 -4.84 25.79 4.62
N ARG A 173 -5.80 25.60 5.53
CA ARG A 173 -5.62 25.91 6.95
C ARG A 173 -6.61 25.14 7.80
N ARG A 174 -6.17 24.72 8.99
CA ARG A 174 -7.04 24.15 10.02
C ARG A 174 -6.80 24.88 11.34
N THR A 175 -7.88 25.32 11.98
CA THR A 175 -7.88 25.94 13.30
C THR A 175 -8.77 25.12 14.23
N SER A 176 -8.90 25.53 15.49
CA SER A 176 -9.86 24.90 16.42
C SER A 176 -11.33 25.16 16.07
N LYS A 177 -11.61 26.13 15.20
CA LYS A 177 -12.99 26.55 14.87
C LYS A 177 -13.36 26.31 13.40
N SER A 178 -12.39 26.34 12.47
CA SER A 178 -12.64 26.28 11.03
C SER A 178 -11.60 25.48 10.28
N ILE A 179 -12.02 24.94 9.14
CA ILE A 179 -11.20 24.28 8.14
C ILE A 179 -11.36 25.03 6.83
N GLU A 180 -10.26 25.57 6.32
CA GLU A 180 -10.20 26.26 5.02
C GLU A 180 -9.71 25.26 3.97
N LEU A 181 -10.51 25.05 2.95
CA LEU A 181 -10.31 24.08 1.88
C LEU A 181 -10.22 24.83 0.57
N GLN A 182 -9.13 24.61 -0.16
CA GLN A 182 -8.93 25.14 -1.50
C GLN A 182 -9.47 24.14 -2.52
N SER A 183 -10.19 24.65 -3.50
CA SER A 183 -10.66 23.82 -4.59
C SER A 183 -9.50 23.38 -5.47
N ILE A 184 -9.52 22.12 -5.88
CA ILE A 184 -8.54 21.56 -6.83
C ILE A 184 -8.84 22.10 -8.23
N ASN A 185 -10.10 22.25 -8.58
CA ASN A 185 -10.54 22.92 -9.79
C ASN A 185 -10.66 24.43 -9.53
N ALA A 186 -9.90 25.23 -10.30
CA ALA A 186 -9.90 26.68 -10.14
C ALA A 186 -11.27 27.35 -10.46
N GLU A 187 -12.13 26.67 -11.20
CA GLU A 187 -13.50 27.15 -11.52
C GLU A 187 -14.48 26.94 -10.35
N GLN A 188 -14.08 26.14 -9.38
CA GLN A 188 -14.89 25.84 -8.19
C GLN A 188 -14.45 26.73 -7.01
N PRO A 189 -15.37 27.24 -6.20
CA PRO A 189 -15.01 28.10 -5.09
C PRO A 189 -14.28 27.32 -3.96
N ASP A 190 -13.38 28.04 -3.29
CA ASP A 190 -12.82 27.59 -2.01
C ASP A 190 -13.92 27.46 -0.97
N ARG A 191 -13.75 26.58 0.00
CA ARG A 191 -14.75 26.31 1.04
C ARG A 191 -14.14 26.53 2.43
N THR A 192 -14.87 27.21 3.26
CA THR A 192 -14.57 27.29 4.70
C THR A 192 -15.70 26.62 5.47
N LEU A 193 -15.35 25.59 6.23
CA LEU A 193 -16.29 24.82 7.04
C LEU A 193 -16.00 25.09 8.52
N ALA A 194 -17.06 25.16 9.34
CA ALA A 194 -16.88 25.06 10.79
C ALA A 194 -16.45 23.61 11.14
N VAL A 195 -15.56 23.46 12.11
CA VAL A 195 -15.14 22.12 12.56
C VAL A 195 -16.35 21.31 13.04
N SER A 196 -17.36 21.98 13.62
CA SER A 196 -18.62 21.37 14.06
C SER A 196 -19.44 20.75 12.92
N ASP A 197 -19.27 21.20 11.70
CA ASP A 197 -20.03 20.75 10.52
C ASP A 197 -19.36 19.62 9.76
N VAL A 198 -18.10 19.31 10.14
CA VAL A 198 -17.35 18.21 9.56
C VAL A 198 -17.58 16.95 10.38
N MET A 199 -17.95 15.87 9.71
CA MET A 199 -18.06 14.54 10.32
C MET A 199 -16.68 13.91 10.46
N TRP A 200 -15.95 13.82 9.34
CA TRP A 200 -14.57 13.37 9.33
C TRP A 200 -13.77 14.01 8.18
N ILE A 201 -12.45 13.92 8.31
CA ILE A 201 -11.48 14.36 7.31
C ILE A 201 -10.36 13.31 7.23
N ALA A 202 -10.01 12.87 6.02
CA ALA A 202 -9.00 11.86 5.79
C ALA A 202 -8.02 12.30 4.69
N ARG A 203 -6.78 11.84 4.76
CA ARG A 203 -5.73 12.23 3.83
C ARG A 203 -5.74 11.36 2.57
N VAL A 204 -5.61 11.98 1.40
CA VAL A 204 -5.28 11.28 0.15
C VAL A 204 -3.78 11.00 0.16
N VAL A 205 -3.41 9.73 0.07
CA VAL A 205 -2.01 9.27 0.13
C VAL A 205 -1.47 8.86 -1.22
N TRP A 206 -2.34 8.61 -2.19
CA TRP A 206 -1.99 8.26 -3.57
C TRP A 206 -3.15 8.56 -4.52
N ALA A 207 -2.84 8.74 -5.82
CA ALA A 207 -3.82 8.88 -6.89
C ALA A 207 -3.29 8.23 -8.17
N SER A 208 -4.19 7.58 -8.95
CA SER A 208 -3.91 7.19 -10.33
C SER A 208 -3.79 8.44 -11.21
N GLN A 209 -3.00 8.36 -12.26
CA GLN A 209 -2.90 9.34 -13.34
C GLN A 209 -2.75 8.63 -14.66
#